data_460ce53484a7ecd1a0e7bab259c893ec
#
_entry.id   460ce53484a7ecd1a0e7bab259c893ec
#
_cell.length_a   1.000
_cell.length_b   1.000
_cell.length_c   1.000
_cell.angle_alpha   90.00
_cell.angle_beta   90.00
_cell.angle_gamma   90.00
#
_symmetry.space_group_name_H-M   'P 1'
#
loop_
_entity.id
_entity.type
_entity.pdbx_description
1 polymer ?
#
loop_
_entity_poly.entity_id
_entity_poly.type
_entity_poly.pdbx_seq_one_letter_code
_entity_poly.pdbx_strand_id
1 'polypeptide(L)'
;MKSVILFCLLMLTVPMLIHAEDLDFNLTKYEGKVVYLDFWASWCKPCKDSFPWMIAQQNKYADQGLVVVTVNLDRDKKAAETFLTKLKSDLIVVYDSDGKLAEKYKLEAMPTSFIYDRAGKLVSSHIGFSPKESKLIEQEIADLLQEKNEKN
;
A
#
# COMPACT_ATOMS: atom_id res chain seq x y z
N MET A 1 -38.10 52.27 -34.24
CA MET A 1 -36.95 51.40 -34.52
C MET A 1 -36.27 51.13 -33.21
N LYS A 2 -36.59 49.98 -32.58
CA LYS A 2 -36.09 49.60 -31.25
C LYS A 2 -35.21 48.35 -31.45
N SER A 3 -33.90 48.53 -31.31
CA SER A 3 -32.93 47.49 -31.44
C SER A 3 -32.86 46.72 -30.11
N VAL A 4 -33.31 45.46 -30.14
CA VAL A 4 -33.22 44.54 -28.99
C VAL A 4 -31.90 43.83 -29.10
N ILE A 5 -30.95 44.23 -28.23
CA ILE A 5 -29.65 43.55 -28.08
C ILE A 5 -29.92 42.31 -27.20
N LEU A 6 -29.90 41.15 -27.86
CA LEU A 6 -30.03 39.83 -27.18
C LEU A 6 -28.66 39.47 -26.60
N PHE A 7 -28.50 39.67 -25.29
CA PHE A 7 -27.30 39.31 -24.52
C PHE A 7 -27.34 37.79 -24.28
N CYS A 8 -26.67 37.04 -25.14
CA CYS A 8 -26.55 35.60 -25.01
C CYS A 8 -25.54 35.30 -23.89
N LEU A 9 -26.06 35.02 -22.68
CA LEU A 9 -25.27 34.64 -21.51
C LEU A 9 -24.76 33.21 -21.73
N LEU A 10 -23.54 33.07 -22.24
CA LEU A 10 -22.85 31.81 -22.44
C LEU A 10 -22.47 31.28 -21.05
N MET A 11 -23.31 30.42 -20.48
CA MET A 11 -22.99 29.67 -19.26
C MET A 11 -21.84 28.72 -19.60
N LEU A 12 -20.59 29.10 -19.27
CA LEU A 12 -19.45 28.20 -19.23
C LEU A 12 -19.69 27.20 -18.10
N THR A 13 -20.25 26.06 -18.43
CA THR A 13 -20.21 24.90 -17.55
C THR A 13 -18.77 24.37 -17.53
N VAL A 14 -18.00 24.83 -16.55
CA VAL A 14 -16.71 24.21 -16.24
C VAL A 14 -17.02 22.76 -15.78
N PRO A 15 -16.58 21.74 -16.51
CA PRO A 15 -16.69 20.38 -15.98
C PRO A 15 -15.84 20.31 -14.74
N MET A 16 -16.47 20.16 -13.58
CA MET A 16 -15.83 19.82 -12.33
C MET A 16 -15.20 18.45 -12.56
N LEU A 17 -13.92 18.44 -12.96
CA LEU A 17 -13.08 17.25 -12.92
C LEU A 17 -13.03 16.83 -11.45
N ILE A 18 -13.95 15.94 -11.08
CA ILE A 18 -13.82 15.17 -9.86
C ILE A 18 -12.56 14.35 -10.08
N HIS A 19 -11.46 14.84 -9.56
CA HIS A 19 -10.27 14.03 -9.38
C HIS A 19 -10.71 12.90 -8.47
N ALA A 20 -10.79 11.70 -9.04
CA ALA A 20 -10.82 10.46 -8.27
C ALA A 20 -9.43 10.33 -7.61
N GLU A 21 -9.17 11.22 -6.65
CA GLU A 21 -7.97 11.17 -5.84
C GLU A 21 -8.19 10.17 -4.73
N ASP A 22 -7.23 9.24 -4.67
CA ASP A 22 -6.82 8.47 -3.51
C ASP A 22 -7.58 7.19 -3.14
N LEU A 23 -7.90 6.34 -4.11
CA LEU A 23 -8.12 4.91 -3.84
C LEU A 23 -7.06 4.03 -4.50
N ASP A 24 -6.01 4.63 -5.02
CA ASP A 24 -4.90 3.92 -5.60
C ASP A 24 -3.69 3.98 -4.66
N PHE A 25 -3.33 2.83 -4.09
CA PHE A 25 -1.97 2.67 -3.59
C PHE A 25 -1.03 3.02 -4.74
N ASN A 26 -0.43 4.19 -4.64
CA ASN A 26 0.39 4.71 -5.73
C ASN A 26 1.85 4.32 -5.51
N LEU A 27 2.27 3.25 -6.19
CA LEU A 27 3.66 2.78 -6.18
C LEU A 27 4.66 3.83 -6.67
N THR A 28 4.23 4.82 -7.47
CA THR A 28 5.15 5.86 -7.97
C THR A 28 5.75 6.69 -6.85
N LYS A 29 5.10 6.78 -5.68
CA LYS A 29 5.66 7.43 -4.47
C LYS A 29 6.91 6.72 -3.95
N TYR A 30 7.12 5.47 -4.35
CA TYR A 30 8.21 4.60 -3.88
C TYR A 30 9.16 4.20 -5.01
N GLU A 31 9.21 4.98 -6.09
CA GLU A 31 10.16 4.75 -7.18
C GLU A 31 11.60 4.63 -6.66
N GLY A 32 12.34 3.64 -7.15
CA GLY A 32 13.69 3.33 -6.68
C GLY A 32 13.76 2.55 -5.37
N LYS A 33 12.63 2.20 -4.77
CA LYS A 33 12.53 1.39 -3.53
C LYS A 33 12.01 -0.01 -3.82
N VAL A 34 12.45 -0.97 -3.03
CA VAL A 34 11.78 -2.28 -2.93
C VAL A 34 10.58 -2.09 -1.99
N VAL A 35 9.39 -2.46 -2.43
CA VAL A 35 8.16 -2.30 -1.64
C VAL A 35 7.63 -3.65 -1.22
N TYR A 36 7.43 -3.84 0.08
CA TYR A 36 6.66 -4.93 0.65
C TYR A 36 5.28 -4.39 1.06
N LEU A 37 4.24 -4.82 0.36
CA LEU A 37 2.85 -4.42 0.59
C LEU A 37 2.08 -5.55 1.25
N ASP A 38 1.52 -5.35 2.44
CA ASP A 38 0.81 -6.37 3.21
C ASP A 38 -0.63 -5.97 3.53
N PHE A 39 -1.59 -6.86 3.26
CA PHE A 39 -3.01 -6.67 3.59
C PHE A 39 -3.35 -7.34 4.91
N TRP A 40 -3.97 -6.59 5.82
CA TRP A 40 -4.24 -7.04 7.18
C TRP A 40 -5.52 -6.46 7.80
N ALA A 41 -5.93 -7.04 8.94
CA ALA A 41 -6.95 -6.45 9.80
C ALA A 41 -6.61 -6.72 11.28
N SER A 42 -7.10 -5.88 12.19
CA SER A 42 -6.83 -6.01 13.63
C SER A 42 -7.40 -7.29 14.27
N TRP A 43 -8.42 -7.87 13.66
CA TRP A 43 -9.03 -9.14 14.09
C TRP A 43 -8.38 -10.38 13.46
N CYS A 44 -7.50 -10.22 12.46
CA CYS A 44 -6.80 -11.30 11.78
C CYS A 44 -5.64 -11.81 12.64
N LYS A 45 -5.77 -13.02 13.20
CA LYS A 45 -4.75 -13.58 14.08
C LYS A 45 -3.38 -13.76 13.41
N PRO A 46 -3.24 -14.42 12.23
CA PRO A 46 -1.92 -14.56 11.60
C PRO A 46 -1.32 -13.22 11.17
N CYS A 47 -2.15 -12.20 10.90
CA CYS A 47 -1.65 -10.85 10.63
C CYS A 47 -0.96 -10.24 11.87
N LYS A 48 -1.46 -10.53 13.07
CA LYS A 48 -0.80 -10.08 14.31
C LYS A 48 0.58 -10.68 14.48
N ASP A 49 0.76 -11.91 14.03
CA ASP A 49 2.03 -12.63 14.11
C ASP A 49 3.05 -12.10 13.09
N SER A 50 2.60 -11.56 11.93
CA SER A 50 3.49 -10.96 10.92
C SER A 50 4.02 -9.57 11.29
N PHE A 51 3.32 -8.77 12.07
CA PHE A 51 3.69 -7.39 12.37
C PHE A 51 5.07 -7.23 13.03
N PRO A 52 5.45 -7.98 14.08
CA PRO A 52 6.79 -7.85 14.66
C PRO A 52 7.89 -8.12 13.65
N TRP A 53 7.66 -9.07 12.75
CA TRP A 53 8.61 -9.38 11.66
C TRP A 53 8.67 -8.23 10.65
N MET A 54 7.53 -7.69 10.20
CA MET A 54 7.49 -6.54 9.28
C MET A 54 8.24 -5.32 9.83
N ILE A 55 8.02 -5.00 11.10
CA ILE A 55 8.73 -3.92 11.80
C ILE A 55 10.23 -4.19 11.80
N ALA A 56 10.64 -5.43 12.10
CA ALA A 56 12.04 -5.81 12.08
C ALA A 56 12.67 -5.71 10.68
N GLN A 57 11.94 -6.10 9.62
CA GLN A 57 12.43 -5.96 8.23
C GLN A 57 12.55 -4.49 7.83
N GLN A 58 11.55 -3.65 8.15
CA GLN A 58 11.63 -2.21 7.90
C GLN A 58 12.87 -1.61 8.56
N ASN A 59 13.10 -1.90 9.84
CA ASN A 59 14.25 -1.38 10.58
C ASN A 59 15.59 -1.89 10.01
N LYS A 60 15.64 -3.15 9.60
CA LYS A 60 16.87 -3.79 9.07
C LYS A 60 17.28 -3.25 7.71
N TYR A 61 16.30 -2.97 6.84
CA TYR A 61 16.56 -2.73 5.43
C TYR A 61 16.14 -1.33 4.93
N ALA A 62 15.63 -0.45 5.80
CA ALA A 62 15.20 0.90 5.42
C ALA A 62 16.29 1.68 4.68
N ASP A 63 17.53 1.68 5.22
CA ASP A 63 18.68 2.38 4.65
C ASP A 63 19.13 1.78 3.31
N GLN A 64 18.80 0.51 3.07
CA GLN A 64 19.06 -0.17 1.81
C GLN A 64 17.95 0.06 0.78
N GLY A 65 16.85 0.68 1.18
CA GLY A 65 15.78 1.09 0.31
C GLY A 65 14.54 0.19 0.34
N LEU A 66 14.34 -0.60 1.42
CA LEU A 66 13.05 -1.25 1.67
C LEU A 66 12.03 -0.25 2.19
N VAL A 67 10.81 -0.35 1.71
CA VAL A 67 9.63 0.32 2.26
C VAL A 67 8.56 -0.73 2.52
N VAL A 68 8.16 -0.87 3.77
CA VAL A 68 7.01 -1.70 4.17
C VAL A 68 5.77 -0.83 4.23
N VAL A 69 4.77 -1.17 3.44
CA VAL A 69 3.45 -0.53 3.42
C VAL A 69 2.41 -1.55 3.80
N THR A 70 1.51 -1.16 4.69
CA THR A 70 0.42 -2.04 5.11
C THR A 70 -0.93 -1.47 4.70
N VAL A 71 -1.84 -2.33 4.21
CA VAL A 71 -3.22 -1.98 3.85
C VAL A 71 -4.15 -2.59 4.88
N ASN A 72 -4.82 -1.73 5.61
CA ASN A 72 -5.74 -2.14 6.67
C ASN A 72 -7.17 -2.26 6.17
N LEU A 73 -7.83 -3.38 6.44
CA LEU A 73 -9.19 -3.72 6.02
C LEU A 73 -10.23 -3.64 7.15
N ASP A 74 -9.87 -3.07 8.31
CA ASP A 74 -10.86 -2.82 9.35
C ASP A 74 -11.89 -1.79 8.88
N ARG A 75 -13.16 -2.08 9.08
CA ARG A 75 -14.23 -1.10 8.85
C ARG A 75 -14.17 0.06 9.84
N ASP A 76 -13.74 -0.23 11.07
CA ASP A 76 -13.48 0.75 12.12
C ASP A 76 -11.98 1.04 12.21
N LYS A 77 -11.57 2.18 11.67
CA LYS A 77 -10.19 2.66 11.71
C LYS A 77 -9.61 2.68 13.13
N LYS A 78 -10.43 2.97 14.15
CA LYS A 78 -9.99 3.01 15.56
C LYS A 78 -9.50 1.65 16.05
N ALA A 79 -10.05 0.54 15.53
CA ALA A 79 -9.58 -0.80 15.88
C ALA A 79 -8.15 -1.01 15.39
N ALA A 80 -7.84 -0.61 14.14
CA ALA A 80 -6.50 -0.64 13.59
C ALA A 80 -5.52 0.25 14.37
N GLU A 81 -5.91 1.50 14.66
CA GLU A 81 -5.08 2.45 15.39
C GLU A 81 -4.75 1.94 16.82
N THR A 82 -5.72 1.33 17.49
CA THR A 82 -5.52 0.71 18.81
C THR A 82 -4.51 -0.44 18.72
N PHE A 83 -4.59 -1.26 17.68
CA PHE A 83 -3.65 -2.36 17.45
C PHE A 83 -2.23 -1.84 17.20
N LEU A 84 -2.07 -0.88 16.28
CA LEU A 84 -0.78 -0.28 15.93
C LEU A 84 -0.11 0.41 17.13
N THR A 85 -0.89 1.13 17.94
CA THR A 85 -0.40 1.79 19.15
C THR A 85 0.17 0.79 20.14
N LYS A 86 -0.49 -0.37 20.34
CA LYS A 86 0.01 -1.43 21.23
C LYS A 86 1.34 -2.01 20.76
N LEU A 87 1.55 -2.09 19.45
CA LEU A 87 2.78 -2.57 18.85
C LEU A 87 3.86 -1.50 18.74
N LYS A 88 3.53 -0.23 19.01
CA LYS A 88 4.40 0.92 18.72
C LYS A 88 4.92 0.90 17.28
N SER A 89 4.02 0.54 16.34
CA SER A 89 4.35 0.44 14.93
C SER A 89 4.34 1.81 14.30
N ASP A 90 5.39 2.12 13.53
CA ASP A 90 5.56 3.30 12.69
C ASP A 90 5.50 2.96 11.19
N LEU A 91 5.08 1.74 10.85
CA LEU A 91 4.89 1.32 9.46
C LEU A 91 3.84 2.20 8.75
N ILE A 92 4.04 2.39 7.46
CA ILE A 92 3.08 3.12 6.63
C ILE A 92 1.76 2.33 6.56
N VAL A 93 0.65 3.01 6.80
CA VAL A 93 -0.68 2.40 6.77
C VAL A 93 -1.57 3.13 5.77
N VAL A 94 -2.13 2.35 4.85
CA VAL A 94 -3.23 2.75 3.96
C VAL A 94 -4.50 2.14 4.50
N TYR A 95 -5.55 2.94 4.67
CA TYR A 95 -6.84 2.42 5.17
C TYR A 95 -7.76 2.15 3.98
N ASP A 96 -8.22 0.90 3.87
CA ASP A 96 -9.10 0.40 2.82
C ASP A 96 -10.39 -0.17 3.46
N SER A 97 -11.09 0.68 4.22
CA SER A 97 -12.28 0.28 5.00
C SER A 97 -13.46 -0.16 4.15
N ASP A 98 -13.51 0.23 2.89
CA ASP A 98 -14.53 -0.17 1.91
C ASP A 98 -14.06 -1.34 1.01
N GLY A 99 -12.82 -1.80 1.14
CA GLY A 99 -12.28 -2.99 0.49
C GLY A 99 -11.97 -2.82 -1.00
N LYS A 100 -11.88 -1.60 -1.52
CA LYS A 100 -11.62 -1.34 -2.94
C LYS A 100 -10.22 -1.76 -3.38
N LEU A 101 -9.20 -1.52 -2.55
CA LEU A 101 -7.86 -2.02 -2.81
C LEU A 101 -7.83 -3.54 -2.74
N ALA A 102 -8.46 -4.14 -1.72
CA ALA A 102 -8.55 -5.58 -1.61
C ALA A 102 -9.21 -6.22 -2.85
N GLU A 103 -10.28 -5.61 -3.38
CA GLU A 103 -10.92 -6.04 -4.62
C GLU A 103 -10.00 -5.91 -5.83
N LYS A 104 -9.32 -4.77 -5.99
CA LYS A 104 -8.36 -4.51 -7.06
C LYS A 104 -7.22 -5.54 -7.07
N TYR A 105 -6.73 -5.90 -5.89
CA TYR A 105 -5.69 -6.91 -5.70
C TYR A 105 -6.22 -8.34 -5.73
N LYS A 106 -7.54 -8.54 -5.90
CA LYS A 106 -8.21 -9.85 -5.89
C LYS A 106 -7.84 -10.66 -4.66
N LEU A 107 -7.90 -10.00 -3.50
CA LEU A 107 -7.48 -10.58 -2.24
C LEU A 107 -8.37 -11.76 -1.86
N GLU A 108 -7.79 -12.95 -1.69
CA GLU A 108 -8.53 -14.18 -1.33
C GLU A 108 -8.45 -14.48 0.16
N ALA A 109 -7.38 -14.07 0.83
CA ALA A 109 -7.13 -14.36 2.24
C ALA A 109 -6.24 -13.28 2.88
N MET A 110 -6.11 -13.32 4.22
CA MET A 110 -5.20 -12.46 4.98
C MET A 110 -4.35 -13.26 5.97
N PRO A 111 -3.09 -12.84 6.18
CA PRO A 111 -2.38 -11.80 5.43
C PRO A 111 -2.08 -12.24 4.01
N THR A 112 -2.08 -11.32 3.08
CA THR A 112 -1.52 -11.51 1.74
C THR A 112 -0.57 -10.37 1.47
N SER A 113 0.64 -10.70 1.04
CA SER A 113 1.66 -9.71 0.72
C SER A 113 2.08 -9.75 -0.75
N PHE A 114 2.58 -8.62 -1.22
CA PHE A 114 3.08 -8.41 -2.58
C PHE A 114 4.45 -7.74 -2.49
N ILE A 115 5.41 -8.21 -3.27
CA ILE A 115 6.75 -7.62 -3.34
C ILE A 115 6.94 -6.97 -4.69
N TYR A 116 7.36 -5.72 -4.67
CA TYR A 116 7.67 -4.94 -5.86
C TYR A 116 9.15 -4.56 -5.89
N ASP A 117 9.75 -4.67 -7.06
CA ASP A 117 11.12 -4.21 -7.29
C ASP A 117 11.22 -2.67 -7.34
N ARG A 118 12.43 -2.16 -7.53
CA ARG A 118 12.70 -0.72 -7.58
C ARG A 118 12.07 0.01 -8.78
N ALA A 119 11.68 -0.72 -9.81
CA ALA A 119 10.96 -0.20 -10.96
C ALA A 119 9.42 -0.24 -10.77
N GLY A 120 8.94 -0.66 -9.59
CA GLY A 120 7.52 -0.82 -9.30
C GLY A 120 6.88 -2.04 -9.96
N LYS A 121 7.69 -2.99 -10.45
CA LYS A 121 7.19 -4.24 -11.05
C LYS A 121 6.90 -5.25 -9.93
N LEU A 122 5.74 -5.90 -9.98
CA LEU A 122 5.40 -7.01 -9.10
C LEU A 122 6.34 -8.20 -9.37
N VAL A 123 7.03 -8.65 -8.33
CA VAL A 123 7.95 -9.79 -8.35
C VAL A 123 7.27 -11.04 -7.84
N SER A 124 6.62 -10.97 -6.68
CA SER A 124 5.98 -12.13 -6.05
C SER A 124 4.79 -11.72 -5.19
N SER A 125 3.98 -12.72 -4.83
CA SER A 125 2.91 -12.60 -3.84
C SER A 125 2.89 -13.83 -2.94
N HIS A 126 2.57 -13.61 -1.66
CA HIS A 126 2.51 -14.66 -0.65
C HIS A 126 1.18 -14.60 0.10
N ILE A 127 0.55 -15.76 0.31
CA ILE A 127 -0.70 -15.90 1.07
C ILE A 127 -0.39 -16.59 2.39
N GLY A 128 -0.80 -15.94 3.49
CA GLY A 128 -0.53 -16.42 4.83
C GLY A 128 0.81 -15.95 5.38
N PHE A 129 1.08 -16.32 6.64
CA PHE A 129 2.33 -16.01 7.32
C PHE A 129 2.73 -17.18 8.23
N SER A 130 3.96 -17.63 8.09
CA SER A 130 4.57 -18.68 8.89
C SER A 130 6.07 -18.46 9.03
N PRO A 131 6.76 -19.14 9.97
CA PRO A 131 8.23 -19.06 10.06
C PRO A 131 8.98 -19.51 8.80
N LYS A 132 8.36 -20.35 7.98
CA LYS A 132 8.91 -20.76 6.68
C LYS A 132 8.73 -19.62 5.65
N GLU A 133 7.52 -19.08 5.57
CA GLU A 133 7.18 -17.97 4.67
C GLU A 133 8.03 -16.74 4.95
N SER A 134 8.18 -16.36 6.22
CA SER A 134 8.97 -15.17 6.61
C SER A 134 10.42 -15.25 6.15
N LYS A 135 11.04 -16.44 6.16
CA LYS A 135 12.41 -16.65 5.66
C LYS A 135 12.50 -16.51 4.14
N LEU A 136 11.51 -17.04 3.41
CA LEU A 136 11.46 -16.93 1.95
C LEU A 136 11.29 -15.47 1.53
N ILE A 137 10.36 -14.77 2.14
CA ILE A 137 10.08 -13.35 1.89
C ILE A 137 11.31 -12.50 2.21
N GLU A 138 11.97 -12.75 3.34
CA GLU A 138 13.19 -12.01 3.72
C GLU A 138 14.32 -12.22 2.69
N GLN A 139 14.49 -13.45 2.19
CA GLN A 139 15.50 -13.74 1.16
C GLN A 139 15.19 -12.99 -0.14
N GLU A 140 13.94 -13.01 -0.60
CA GLU A 140 13.51 -12.28 -1.81
C GLU A 140 13.75 -10.78 -1.67
N ILE A 141 13.41 -10.19 -0.52
CA ILE A 141 13.67 -8.78 -0.24
C ILE A 141 15.17 -8.48 -0.28
N ALA A 142 16.00 -9.33 0.36
CA ALA A 142 17.43 -9.14 0.40
C ALA A 142 18.06 -9.20 -1.00
N ASP A 143 17.64 -10.16 -1.83
CA ASP A 143 18.11 -10.31 -3.20
C ASP A 143 17.78 -9.07 -4.05
N LEU A 144 16.53 -8.58 -3.99
CA LEU A 144 16.11 -7.37 -4.70
C LEU A 144 16.83 -6.10 -4.24
N LEU A 145 17.19 -6.04 -2.97
CA LEU A 145 17.97 -4.91 -2.45
C LEU A 145 19.43 -4.91 -2.93
N GLN A 146 20.00 -6.09 -3.19
CA GLN A 146 21.37 -6.26 -3.69
C GLN A 146 21.49 -5.96 -5.20
N GLU A 147 20.48 -6.25 -6.02
CA GLU A 147 20.50 -6.06 -7.49
C GLU A 147 20.86 -4.62 -7.93
N LYS A 148 20.71 -3.62 -7.07
CA LYS A 148 21.11 -2.23 -7.37
C LYS A 148 22.62 -2.06 -7.51
N ASN A 149 23.42 -2.90 -6.88
CA ASN A 149 24.88 -2.71 -6.80
C ASN A 149 25.62 -3.16 -8.05
N GLU A 150 24.95 -3.90 -8.95
CA GLU A 150 25.57 -4.46 -10.15
C GLU A 150 25.33 -3.65 -11.44
N LYS A 151 24.45 -2.63 -11.41
CA LYS A 151 24.07 -1.84 -12.61
C LYS A 151 24.60 -0.39 -12.63
N ASN A 152 25.57 -0.06 -11.76
CA ASN A 152 26.27 1.23 -11.79
C ASN A 152 27.74 1.07 -12.17
#